data_44a4d3259e5305db034210319a941fb3
#
_entry.id   44a4d3259e5305db034210319a941fb3
#
_cell.length_a   1.000
_cell.length_b   1.000
_cell.length_c   1.000
_cell.angle_alpha   90.00
_cell.angle_beta   90.00
_cell.angle_gamma   90.00
#
_symmetry.space_group_name_H-M   'P 1'
#
loop_
_entity.id
_entity.type
_entity.pdbx_description
1 polymer ?
#
loop_
_entity_poly.entity_id
_entity_poly.type
_entity_poly.pdbx_seq_one_letter_code
_entity_poly.pdbx_strand_id
1 'polypeptide(L)' 'MKKVIFEKDGRIGRITLNRPEKLNAIDDDVPGQLQDAVHEAENDTDIHVIILSGKGKGFCGGYDLGAYAENQR' A
#
# COMPACT_ATOMS: atom_id res chain seq x y z
N MET A 1 -6.53 11.46 -1.27
CA MET A 1 -5.59 10.91 -0.27
C MET A 1 -4.92 9.65 -0.80
N LYS A 2 -3.65 9.53 -0.62
CA LYS A 2 -2.94 8.31 -1.03
C LYS A 2 -3.24 7.17 -0.08
N LYS A 3 -3.57 6.02 -0.63
CA LYS A 3 -3.83 4.80 0.13
C LYS A 3 -2.58 3.95 0.33
N VAL A 4 -1.53 4.26 -0.43
CA VAL A 4 -0.21 3.65 -0.30
C VAL A 4 0.81 4.77 -0.30
N ILE A 5 1.68 4.77 0.71
CA ILE A 5 2.71 5.79 0.88
C ILE A 5 4.08 5.14 0.69
N PHE A 6 4.92 5.76 -0.13
CA PHE A 6 6.30 5.32 -0.29
C PHE A 6 7.25 6.36 0.32
N GLU A 7 8.17 5.90 1.15
CA GLU A 7 9.19 6.74 1.78
C GLU A 7 10.56 6.08 1.64
N LYS A 8 11.55 6.87 1.36
CA LYS A 8 12.94 6.40 1.28
C LYS A 8 13.66 6.78 2.58
N ASP A 9 14.32 5.79 3.19
CA ASP A 9 15.09 5.98 4.40
C ASP A 9 16.45 5.29 4.20
N GLY A 10 17.44 6.05 3.70
CA GLY A 10 18.72 5.50 3.36
C GLY A 10 18.61 4.41 2.29
N ARG A 11 18.94 3.18 2.66
CA ARG A 11 18.87 2.01 1.77
C ARG A 11 17.55 1.26 1.91
N ILE A 12 16.63 1.78 2.70
CA ILE A 12 15.34 1.14 2.96
C ILE A 12 14.25 1.89 2.24
N GLY A 13 13.43 1.17 1.48
CA GLY A 13 12.18 1.68 0.93
C GLY A 13 11.04 1.26 1.85
N ARG A 14 10.32 2.22 2.42
CA ARG A 14 9.18 1.94 3.28
C ARG A 14 7.90 2.16 2.51
N ILE A 15 7.12 1.10 2.37
CA ILE A 15 5.81 1.16 1.74
C ILE A 15 4.77 0.94 2.82
N THR A 16 3.89 1.92 2.99
CA THR A 16 2.90 1.91 4.07
C THR A 16 1.49 1.90 3.48
N LEU A 17 0.69 0.92 3.86
CA LEU A 17 -0.73 0.90 3.53
C LEU A 17 -1.42 1.93 4.41
N ASN A 18 -2.15 2.86 3.82
CA ASN A 18 -2.70 4.03 4.49
C ASN A 18 -4.22 4.10 4.38
N ARG A 19 -4.89 3.05 4.85
CA ARG A 19 -6.35 3.02 5.01
C ARG A 19 -6.70 2.52 6.43
N PRO A 20 -6.21 3.19 7.49
CA PRO A 20 -6.42 2.70 8.85
C PRO A 20 -7.88 2.62 9.24
N GLU A 21 -8.74 3.49 8.69
CA GLU A 21 -10.20 3.49 8.95
C GLU A 21 -10.89 2.27 8.37
N LYS A 22 -10.26 1.55 7.47
CA LYS A 22 -10.76 0.32 6.86
C LYS A 22 -9.84 -0.87 7.12
N LEU A 23 -8.99 -0.79 8.16
CA LEU A 23 -8.00 -1.80 8.50
C LEU A 23 -7.10 -2.15 7.30
N ASN A 24 -6.80 -1.16 6.48
CA ASN A 24 -5.99 -1.27 5.27
C ASN A 24 -6.53 -2.30 4.27
N ALA A 25 -7.86 -2.45 4.22
CA ALA A 25 -8.50 -3.35 3.27
C ALA A 25 -8.23 -2.90 1.84
N ILE A 26 -8.14 -3.87 0.94
CA ILE A 26 -7.81 -3.64 -0.47
C ILE A 26 -9.07 -3.28 -1.23
N ASP A 27 -9.08 -2.08 -1.83
CA ASP A 27 -10.10 -1.66 -2.79
C ASP A 27 -9.48 -1.60 -4.19
N ASP A 28 -10.18 -0.97 -5.14
CA ASP A 28 -9.71 -0.92 -6.52
C ASP A 28 -8.49 -0.04 -6.74
N ASP A 29 -8.22 0.90 -5.83
CA ASP A 29 -7.09 1.83 -5.97
C ASP A 29 -5.79 1.29 -5.39
N VAL A 30 -5.88 0.42 -4.37
CA VAL A 30 -4.71 -0.05 -3.64
C VAL A 30 -3.73 -0.83 -4.53
N PRO A 31 -4.17 -1.79 -5.38
CA PRO A 31 -3.22 -2.53 -6.20
C PRO A 31 -2.39 -1.65 -7.12
N GLY A 32 -3.02 -0.65 -7.77
CA GLY A 32 -2.31 0.26 -8.66
C GLY A 32 -1.30 1.13 -7.91
N GLN A 33 -1.71 1.69 -6.78
CA GLN A 33 -0.82 2.52 -5.97
C GLN A 33 0.33 1.69 -5.38
N LEU A 34 0.06 0.44 -4.97
CA LEU A 34 1.10 -0.45 -4.47
C LEU A 34 2.10 -0.80 -5.57
N GLN A 35 1.61 -1.09 -6.77
CA GLN A 35 2.46 -1.39 -7.91
C GLN A 35 3.38 -0.19 -8.23
N ASP A 36 2.84 1.02 -8.21
CA ASP A 36 3.62 2.23 -8.45
C ASP A 36 4.72 2.39 -7.39
N ALA A 37 4.39 2.16 -6.12
CA ALA A 37 5.35 2.26 -5.04
C ALA A 37 6.47 1.24 -5.16
N VAL A 38 6.13 0.00 -5.47
CA VAL A 38 7.13 -1.07 -5.67
C VAL A 38 8.03 -0.75 -6.86
N HIS A 39 7.44 -0.25 -7.94
CA HIS A 39 8.18 0.12 -9.14
C HIS A 39 9.19 1.23 -8.84
N GLU A 40 8.77 2.24 -8.08
CA GLU A 40 9.64 3.33 -7.65
C GLU A 40 10.80 2.81 -6.82
N ALA A 41 10.52 1.89 -5.90
CA ALA A 41 11.56 1.29 -5.07
C ALA A 41 12.54 0.44 -5.89
N GLU A 42 12.04 -0.35 -6.84
CA GLU A 42 12.87 -1.19 -7.70
C GLU A 42 13.82 -0.38 -8.57
N ASN A 43 13.39 0.79 -9.01
CA ASN A 43 14.18 1.64 -9.89
C ASN A 43 15.19 2.52 -9.13
N ASP A 44 15.16 2.52 -7.82
CA ASP A 44 16.10 3.27 -7.00
C ASP A 44 17.26 2.38 -6.60
N THR A 45 18.44 2.65 -7.17
CA THR A 45 19.63 1.80 -6.94
C THR A 45 20.15 1.86 -5.51
N ASP A 46 19.75 2.87 -4.72
CA ASP A 46 20.15 2.98 -3.32
C ASP A 46 19.33 2.09 -2.41
N ILE A 47 18.15 1.68 -2.85
CA ILE A 47 17.25 0.85 -2.02
C ILE A 47 17.64 -0.61 -2.16
N HIS A 48 17.99 -1.22 -1.02
CA HIS A 48 18.38 -2.61 -0.93
C HIS A 48 17.35 -3.48 -0.24
N VAL A 49 16.45 -2.87 0.55
CA VAL A 49 15.42 -3.58 1.31
C VAL A 49 14.12 -2.80 1.22
N ILE A 50 13.02 -3.52 1.05
CA ILE A 50 11.68 -2.92 1.07
C ILE A 50 10.96 -3.44 2.31
N ILE A 51 10.44 -2.51 3.13
CA ILE A 51 9.63 -2.85 4.29
C ILE A 51 8.20 -2.45 3.98
N LEU A 52 7.29 -3.41 4.05
CA LEU A 52 5.86 -3.19 3.85
C LEU A 52 5.17 -3.21 5.21
N SER A 53 4.43 -2.18 5.52
CA SER A 53 3.70 -2.07 6.79
C SER A 53 2.33 -1.46 6.57
N GLY A 54 1.50 -1.53 7.59
CA GLY A 54 0.17 -0.93 7.57
C GLY A 54 0.05 0.10 8.68
N LYS A 55 -0.60 1.22 8.37
CA LYS A 55 -0.87 2.26 9.35
C LYS A 55 -2.07 1.86 10.20
N GLY A 56 -2.03 2.17 11.50
CA GLY A 56 -3.13 1.89 12.41
C GLY A 56 -3.02 0.51 13.06
N LYS A 57 -4.18 -0.06 13.41
CA LYS A 57 -4.26 -1.28 14.25
C LYS A 57 -3.99 -2.57 13.49
N GLY A 58 -4.22 -2.59 12.18
CA GLY A 58 -4.07 -3.81 11.38
C GLY A 58 -3.12 -3.59 10.22
N PHE A 59 -2.46 -4.66 9.80
CA PHE A 59 -1.61 -4.59 8.62
C PHE A 59 -2.47 -4.50 7.36
N CYS A 60 -3.33 -5.47 7.15
CA CYS A 60 -4.22 -5.51 5.99
C CYS A 60 -5.44 -6.37 6.32
N GLY A 61 -6.63 -5.82 6.07
CA GLY A 61 -7.89 -6.52 6.33
C GLY A 61 -8.39 -7.38 5.18
N GLY A 62 -7.60 -7.54 4.13
CA GLY A 62 -8.01 -8.25 2.93
C GLY A 62 -8.74 -7.35 1.97
N TYR A 63 -9.60 -7.91 1.12
CA TYR A 63 -10.34 -7.11 0.15
C TYR A 63 -11.47 -6.32 0.83
N ASP A 64 -11.69 -5.12 0.30
CA ASP A 64 -12.81 -4.29 0.74
C ASP A 64 -14.09 -4.82 0.09
N LEU A 65 -14.86 -5.59 0.86
CA LEU A 65 -16.07 -6.24 0.34
C LEU A 65 -17.13 -5.24 -0.09
N GLY A 66 -17.20 -4.09 0.57
CA GLY A 66 -18.12 -3.03 0.17
C GLY A 66 -17.81 -2.51 -1.22
N ALA A 67 -16.55 -2.16 -1.46
CA ALA A 67 -16.12 -1.68 -2.77
C ALA A 67 -16.28 -2.76 -3.84
N TYR A 68 -15.92 -4.00 -3.52
CA TYR A 68 -16.06 -5.12 -4.43
C TYR A 68 -17.52 -5.33 -4.85
N ALA A 69 -18.43 -5.32 -3.88
CA ALA A 69 -19.84 -5.51 -4.16
C ALA A 69 -20.41 -4.42 -5.06
N GLU A 70 -19.98 -3.16 -4.86
CA GLU A 70 -20.40 -2.05 -5.70
C GLU A 70 -19.95 -2.23 -7.15
N ASN A 71 -18.77 -2.77 -7.36
CA ASN A 71 -18.18 -2.94 -8.68
C ASN A 71 -18.72 -4.16 -9.44
N GLN A 72 -19.44 -5.04 -8.77
CA GLN A 72 -20.00 -6.24 -9.37
C GLN A 72 -21.40 -6.06 -9.95
N ARG A 73 -21.96 -4.90 -9.88
CA ARG A 73 -23.31 -4.62 -10.40
C ARG A 73 -23.37 -4.52 -11.91
#